data_6df5ea2c87d49eda3beedbeb4cd46d45
#
_entry.id   6df5ea2c87d49eda3beedbeb4cd46d45
#
_cell.length_a   1.000
_cell.length_b   1.000
_cell.length_c   1.000
_cell.angle_alpha   90.00
_cell.angle_beta   90.00
_cell.angle_gamma   90.00
#
_symmetry.space_group_name_H-M   'P 1'
#
loop_
_entity.id
_entity.type
_entity.pdbx_description
1 polymer ?
#
loop_
_entity_poly.entity_id
_entity_poly.type
_entity_poly.pdbx_seq_one_letter_code
_entity_poly.pdbx_strand_id
1 'polypeptide(L)'
;MTPRYETPEQLVATPRLTGLSGHRNGPVIALRQELSSDGKRYVKHAWSVPRPTDGDRAPVPLTSGDHGVQEVCPAPSGELYFTSDRLMDGDHEKRSRLWLLPERGDARMVLDMPEGISDPKLGGDMLFFLSGMYPSAKGAADELARNRELHELREESGASPMLYDRAPFRYWDHDLPAAETALWFVDTAALAESRDAGEAVRRVDLPAGRLTRYSVAPDGTWLIAQLTAWLPEGWERSQLWRVPITADGAGQAELFRDATEEDWWEPGPVSPDGSRVVLERDVVWRDGVNLQISLWVHDLSTGRDTEVVPTDEYWAGESRWIDDDSFVCTSDYQSRGIVLRVTCPRGGDSSIDVLAGGAEQPWTYCAVHPVGDAFYGLRATYDHPLEAVTWSGREFCAEPTRIDGLVPDDAVPGRLEEVTTTAEDGTSIRAWLALPEGEGTEHPLLVFVHGGPWASNNQWSWRWNPWPFVARGYAVLFPDPAISTGYGQAMIDRGQQELGGAPFTDVMALVEATTQRADIDAQRQALLGGSYGGYMAN
;
A
#
# COMPACT_ATOMS: atom_id res chain seq x y z
N MET A 1 25.52 19.32 5.86
CA MET A 1 25.28 17.85 5.76
C MET A 1 26.11 17.33 4.61
N THR A 2 26.68 16.14 4.72
CA THR A 2 27.40 15.54 3.58
C THR A 2 26.34 15.01 2.61
N PRO A 3 26.37 15.36 1.31
CA PRO A 3 25.42 14.81 0.35
C PRO A 3 25.50 13.29 0.34
N ARG A 4 24.33 12.64 0.43
CA ARG A 4 24.15 11.21 0.13
C ARG A 4 23.41 11.08 -1.18
N TYR A 5 23.29 9.87 -1.67
CA TYR A 5 22.60 9.56 -2.92
C TYR A 5 23.36 9.96 -4.19
N GLU A 6 24.65 10.29 -4.10
CA GLU A 6 25.50 10.60 -5.25
C GLU A 6 25.81 9.36 -6.10
N THR A 7 25.81 8.18 -5.47
CA THR A 7 26.10 6.90 -6.13
C THR A 7 25.01 5.86 -5.88
N PRO A 8 24.84 4.89 -6.80
CA PRO A 8 23.90 3.77 -6.58
C PRO A 8 24.19 3.00 -5.29
N GLU A 9 25.46 2.85 -4.91
CA GLU A 9 25.88 2.15 -3.70
C GLU A 9 25.39 2.87 -2.44
N GLN A 10 25.50 4.20 -2.39
CA GLN A 10 24.96 5.00 -1.29
C GLN A 10 23.43 4.88 -1.22
N LEU A 11 22.75 4.96 -2.37
CA LEU A 11 21.30 4.81 -2.46
C LEU A 11 20.85 3.43 -1.93
N VAL A 12 21.56 2.37 -2.31
CA VAL A 12 21.27 0.99 -1.87
C VAL A 12 21.55 0.81 -0.38
N ALA A 13 22.65 1.40 0.15
CA ALA A 13 23.05 1.24 1.53
C ALA A 13 22.21 2.05 2.54
N THR A 14 21.40 3.01 2.08
CA THR A 14 20.62 3.88 2.97
C THR A 14 19.48 3.12 3.62
N PRO A 15 19.38 3.14 4.97
CA PRO A 15 18.21 2.64 5.68
C PRO A 15 16.95 3.41 5.28
N ARG A 16 15.83 2.70 5.13
CA ARG A 16 14.58 3.27 4.63
C ARG A 16 13.36 2.78 5.38
N LEU A 17 12.35 3.61 5.52
CA LEU A 17 11.04 3.18 5.97
C LEU A 17 10.30 2.52 4.80
N THR A 18 9.59 1.44 5.09
CA THR A 18 8.77 0.70 4.13
C THR A 18 7.32 0.55 4.55
N GLY A 19 6.99 0.96 5.78
CA GLY A 19 5.63 0.92 6.30
C GLY A 19 5.55 1.49 7.71
N LEU A 20 4.33 1.85 8.06
CA LEU A 20 3.91 2.21 9.40
C LEU A 20 2.59 1.48 9.68
N SER A 21 2.42 0.97 10.88
CA SER A 21 1.19 0.34 11.32
C SER A 21 0.86 0.80 12.73
N GLY A 22 -0.39 1.12 12.97
CA GLY A 22 -0.84 1.58 14.27
C GLY A 22 -2.20 0.98 14.61
N HIS A 23 -2.35 0.51 15.84
CA HIS A 23 -3.67 0.17 16.36
C HIS A 23 -4.25 1.38 17.11
N ARG A 24 -5.53 1.66 16.90
CA ARG A 24 -6.22 2.83 17.47
C ARG A 24 -5.96 3.02 18.98
N ASN A 25 -5.95 1.93 19.74
CA ASN A 25 -5.70 1.91 21.19
C ASN A 25 -4.37 1.25 21.56
N GLY A 26 -3.52 0.94 20.57
CA GLY A 26 -2.30 0.15 20.72
C GLY A 26 -1.03 0.92 20.35
N PRO A 27 0.07 0.20 20.14
CA PRO A 27 1.33 0.78 19.74
C PRO A 27 1.34 1.23 18.28
N VAL A 28 2.29 2.09 17.95
CA VAL A 28 2.65 2.46 16.57
C VAL A 28 3.98 1.81 16.24
N ILE A 29 4.04 1.10 15.13
CA ILE A 29 5.18 0.31 14.68
C ILE A 29 5.61 0.79 13.30
N ALA A 30 6.88 1.20 13.17
CA ALA A 30 7.49 1.49 11.89
C ALA A 30 8.27 0.27 11.39
N LEU A 31 8.20 -0.01 10.10
CA LEU A 31 9.03 -0.99 9.41
C LEU A 31 10.21 -0.27 8.76
N ARG A 32 11.41 -0.49 9.33
CA ARG A 32 12.66 0.03 8.80
C ARG A 32 13.42 -1.10 8.10
N GLN A 33 13.82 -0.84 6.86
CA GLN A 33 14.58 -1.75 6.03
C GLN A 33 16.03 -1.26 5.89
N GLU A 34 16.97 -2.18 6.00
CA GLU A 34 18.39 -1.93 5.82
C GLU A 34 19.08 -3.16 5.20
N LEU A 35 20.31 -3.00 4.75
CA LEU A 35 21.08 -4.14 4.24
C LEU A 35 21.41 -5.12 5.38
N SER A 36 21.35 -6.42 5.04
CA SER A 36 21.85 -7.49 5.92
C SER A 36 23.34 -7.33 6.23
N SER A 37 23.81 -8.00 7.25
CA SER A 37 25.22 -7.95 7.69
C SER A 37 26.22 -8.32 6.58
N ASP A 38 25.82 -9.15 5.61
CA ASP A 38 26.62 -9.54 4.44
C ASP A 38 26.42 -8.63 3.21
N GLY A 39 25.53 -7.61 3.31
CA GLY A 39 25.25 -6.64 2.26
C GLY A 39 24.51 -7.18 1.03
N LYS A 40 23.98 -8.41 1.06
CA LYS A 40 23.42 -9.08 -0.13
C LYS A 40 21.90 -9.01 -0.26
N ARG A 41 21.21 -8.64 0.80
CA ARG A 41 19.74 -8.56 0.83
C ARG A 41 19.29 -7.44 1.74
N TYR A 42 18.04 -7.05 1.59
CA TYR A 42 17.38 -6.15 2.51
C TYR A 42 16.69 -6.94 3.62
N VAL A 43 16.79 -6.42 4.85
CA VAL A 43 16.12 -6.95 6.03
C VAL A 43 15.27 -5.85 6.64
N LYS A 44 14.01 -6.16 6.96
CA LYS A 44 13.10 -5.24 7.65
C LYS A 44 13.09 -5.53 9.14
N HIS A 45 13.08 -4.48 9.94
CA HIS A 45 12.93 -4.55 11.40
C HIS A 45 11.76 -3.72 11.86
N ALA A 46 11.03 -4.25 12.85
CA ALA A 46 9.97 -3.52 13.54
C ALA A 46 10.59 -2.58 14.59
N TRP A 47 10.14 -1.33 14.59
CA TRP A 47 10.54 -0.28 15.53
C TRP A 47 9.32 0.27 16.24
N SER A 48 9.37 0.37 17.56
CA SER A 48 8.35 1.09 18.33
C SER A 48 8.51 2.58 18.12
N VAL A 49 7.41 3.24 17.77
CA VAL A 49 7.34 4.69 17.60
C VAL A 49 6.75 5.29 18.87
N PRO A 50 7.40 6.28 19.50
CA PRO A 50 6.89 6.90 20.73
C PRO A 50 5.59 7.67 20.47
N ARG A 51 4.74 7.74 21.49
CA ARG A 51 3.56 8.61 21.48
C ARG A 51 3.92 10.00 21.99
N PRO A 52 3.17 11.05 21.64
CA PRO A 52 3.39 12.40 22.19
C PRO A 52 3.36 12.44 23.72
N THR A 53 2.62 11.53 24.34
CA THR A 53 2.56 11.37 25.81
C THR A 53 3.79 10.74 26.43
N ASP A 54 4.66 10.11 25.65
CA ASP A 54 5.87 9.43 26.12
C ASP A 54 7.05 10.39 26.31
N GLY A 55 6.86 11.70 26.05
CA GLY A 55 7.91 12.73 26.08
C GLY A 55 8.93 12.56 24.95
N ASP A 56 10.15 13.02 25.18
CA ASP A 56 11.25 13.01 24.19
C ASP A 56 11.90 11.62 23.99
N ARG A 57 11.12 10.55 24.08
CA ARG A 57 11.65 9.20 23.83
C ARG A 57 11.96 9.01 22.34
N ALA A 58 13.08 8.38 22.05
CA ALA A 58 13.43 7.99 20.69
C ALA A 58 12.75 6.66 20.30
N PRO A 59 12.53 6.40 19.00
CA PRO A 59 12.11 5.10 18.51
C PRO A 59 13.08 3.99 18.94
N VAL A 60 12.56 2.79 19.23
CA VAL A 60 13.33 1.66 19.74
C VAL A 60 13.14 0.45 18.83
N PRO A 61 14.22 -0.24 18.40
CA PRO A 61 14.10 -1.47 17.64
C PRO A 61 13.47 -2.58 18.50
N LEU A 62 12.42 -3.21 17.99
CA LEU A 62 11.74 -4.34 18.62
C LEU A 62 12.28 -5.68 18.10
N THR A 63 12.80 -5.70 16.89
CA THR A 63 13.40 -6.88 16.27
C THR A 63 14.77 -6.57 15.71
N SER A 64 15.64 -7.59 15.59
CA SER A 64 17.00 -7.46 15.14
C SER A 64 17.50 -8.74 14.45
N GLY A 65 18.71 -8.68 13.87
CA GLY A 65 19.38 -9.81 13.21
C GLY A 65 19.04 -9.92 11.71
N ASP A 66 19.60 -10.95 11.06
CA ASP A 66 19.50 -11.13 9.62
C ASP A 66 18.17 -11.81 9.17
N HIS A 67 17.31 -12.15 10.11
CA HIS A 67 15.96 -12.66 9.84
C HIS A 67 14.95 -11.54 10.04
N GLY A 68 14.40 -11.04 8.95
CA GLY A 68 13.53 -9.88 8.96
C GLY A 68 12.12 -10.15 9.47
N VAL A 69 11.38 -9.05 9.59
CA VAL A 69 9.93 -9.00 9.71
C VAL A 69 9.37 -8.67 8.34
N GLN A 70 8.32 -9.35 7.92
CA GLN A 70 7.65 -9.05 6.64
C GLN A 70 6.49 -8.10 6.85
N GLU A 71 5.58 -8.44 7.77
CA GLU A 71 4.38 -7.70 8.11
C GLU A 71 4.20 -7.63 9.62
N VAL A 72 3.46 -6.63 10.09
CA VAL A 72 3.19 -6.40 11.50
C VAL A 72 1.70 -6.15 11.74
N CYS A 73 1.19 -6.68 12.83
CA CYS A 73 -0.17 -6.48 13.30
C CYS A 73 -0.13 -6.12 14.80
N PRO A 74 -0.09 -4.82 15.15
CA PRO A 74 -0.06 -4.38 16.54
C PRO A 74 -1.40 -4.63 17.23
N ALA A 75 -1.37 -5.19 18.44
CA ALA A 75 -2.55 -5.45 19.25
C ALA A 75 -2.85 -4.29 20.23
N PRO A 76 -4.12 -4.09 20.62
CA PRO A 76 -4.48 -3.08 21.62
C PRO A 76 -3.85 -3.32 22.99
N SER A 77 -3.54 -4.58 23.34
CA SER A 77 -2.86 -4.98 24.57
C SER A 77 -1.39 -4.57 24.66
N GLY A 78 -0.81 -4.06 23.55
CA GLY A 78 0.62 -3.70 23.46
C GLY A 78 1.51 -4.79 22.88
N GLU A 79 0.98 -5.96 22.62
CA GLU A 79 1.65 -7.07 21.94
C GLU A 79 1.79 -6.79 20.45
N LEU A 80 2.74 -7.45 19.80
CA LEU A 80 2.97 -7.36 18.37
C LEU A 80 2.94 -8.75 17.74
N TYR A 81 1.93 -9.01 16.91
CA TYR A 81 1.99 -10.12 15.97
C TYR A 81 2.77 -9.69 14.74
N PHE A 82 3.61 -10.57 14.22
CA PHE A 82 4.37 -10.29 13.01
C PHE A 82 4.69 -11.57 12.24
N THR A 83 4.88 -11.44 10.94
CA THR A 83 5.31 -12.53 10.08
C THR A 83 6.83 -12.47 9.85
N SER A 84 7.48 -13.63 9.85
CA SER A 84 8.93 -13.75 9.65
C SER A 84 9.32 -15.11 9.09
N ASP A 85 10.33 -15.14 8.22
CA ASP A 85 10.94 -16.34 7.64
C ASP A 85 12.11 -16.89 8.47
N ARG A 86 12.15 -16.58 9.77
CA ARG A 86 13.16 -17.10 10.70
C ARG A 86 13.14 -18.62 10.70
N LEU A 87 14.33 -19.21 10.50
CA LEU A 87 14.49 -20.65 10.59
C LEU A 87 14.41 -21.10 12.04
N MET A 88 13.67 -22.18 12.28
CA MET A 88 13.67 -22.90 13.54
C MET A 88 14.73 -24.01 13.47
N ASP A 89 15.16 -24.52 14.62
CA ASP A 89 16.10 -25.65 14.67
C ASP A 89 15.52 -26.85 13.92
N GLY A 90 16.26 -27.33 12.93
CA GLY A 90 15.84 -28.44 12.08
C GLY A 90 15.11 -28.03 10.79
N ASP A 91 14.85 -26.76 10.57
CA ASP A 91 14.23 -26.28 9.33
C ASP A 91 15.22 -26.35 8.15
N HIS A 92 14.72 -26.86 7.04
CA HIS A 92 15.42 -26.85 5.76
C HIS A 92 14.80 -25.88 4.76
N GLU A 93 13.64 -25.31 5.07
CA GLU A 93 12.85 -24.47 4.19
C GLU A 93 12.47 -23.14 4.85
N LYS A 94 12.58 -22.05 4.06
CA LYS A 94 12.15 -20.72 4.47
C LYS A 94 10.68 -20.54 4.15
N ARG A 95 9.87 -20.31 5.18
CA ARG A 95 8.47 -19.90 5.02
C ARG A 95 8.11 -18.85 6.06
N SER A 96 7.15 -18.01 5.72
CA SER A 96 6.66 -16.97 6.61
C SER A 96 5.79 -17.60 7.71
N ARG A 97 6.19 -17.46 8.97
CA ARG A 97 5.48 -17.92 10.16
C ARG A 97 4.95 -16.76 10.97
N LEU A 98 3.93 -17.00 11.78
CA LEU A 98 3.43 -16.00 12.71
C LEU A 98 4.20 -16.06 14.04
N TRP A 99 4.66 -14.90 14.45
CA TRP A 99 5.39 -14.68 15.70
C TRP A 99 4.62 -13.72 16.58
N LEU A 100 4.73 -13.90 17.88
CA LEU A 100 4.23 -13.00 18.91
C LEU A 100 5.40 -12.42 19.70
N LEU A 101 5.50 -11.11 19.72
CA LEU A 101 6.32 -10.36 20.66
C LEU A 101 5.41 -9.81 21.76
N PRO A 102 5.47 -10.33 23.00
CA PRO A 102 4.70 -9.79 24.10
C PRO A 102 5.21 -8.38 24.49
N GLU A 103 4.41 -7.64 25.24
CA GLU A 103 4.84 -6.30 25.75
C GLU A 103 6.18 -6.38 26.52
N ARG A 104 6.43 -7.53 27.17
CA ARG A 104 7.69 -7.83 27.89
C ARG A 104 8.12 -9.26 27.62
N GLY A 105 9.36 -9.44 27.20
CA GLY A 105 9.94 -10.74 26.91
C GLY A 105 10.40 -10.88 25.46
N ASP A 106 10.74 -12.11 25.08
CA ASP A 106 11.26 -12.43 23.75
C ASP A 106 10.14 -12.84 22.79
N ALA A 107 10.36 -12.57 21.50
CA ALA A 107 9.47 -13.04 20.46
C ALA A 107 9.47 -14.58 20.37
N ARG A 108 8.31 -15.18 20.20
CA ARG A 108 8.15 -16.62 19.98
C ARG A 108 7.27 -16.91 18.77
N MET A 109 7.55 -18.00 18.08
CA MET A 109 6.67 -18.52 17.04
C MET A 109 5.39 -19.04 17.68
N VAL A 110 4.23 -18.70 17.12
CA VAL A 110 2.92 -19.07 17.63
C VAL A 110 2.08 -19.84 16.63
N LEU A 111 2.41 -19.76 15.33
CA LEU A 111 1.70 -20.50 14.30
C LEU A 111 2.60 -20.75 13.09
N ASP A 112 2.58 -21.99 12.60
CA ASP A 112 3.25 -22.44 11.38
C ASP A 112 2.24 -23.06 10.41
N MET A 113 2.14 -22.47 9.21
CA MET A 113 1.30 -22.94 8.12
C MET A 113 2.16 -23.47 6.97
N PRO A 114 1.78 -24.57 6.31
CA PRO A 114 2.62 -25.20 5.28
C PRO A 114 2.97 -24.25 4.12
N GLU A 115 2.05 -23.40 3.73
CA GLU A 115 2.23 -22.44 2.61
C GLU A 115 2.56 -21.00 3.10
N GLY A 116 3.01 -20.87 4.35
CA GLY A 116 3.33 -19.58 4.97
C GLY A 116 2.11 -18.77 5.39
N ILE A 117 2.35 -17.60 5.99
CA ILE A 117 1.32 -16.70 6.53
C ILE A 117 1.57 -15.29 6.00
N SER A 118 0.51 -14.61 5.58
CA SER A 118 0.54 -13.21 5.15
C SER A 118 -0.74 -12.46 5.55
N ASP A 119 -0.68 -11.13 5.47
CA ASP A 119 -1.78 -10.19 5.72
C ASP A 119 -2.53 -10.44 7.05
N PRO A 120 -1.82 -10.48 8.22
CA PRO A 120 -2.45 -10.69 9.50
C PRO A 120 -3.28 -9.48 9.92
N LYS A 121 -4.54 -9.69 10.34
CA LYS A 121 -5.48 -8.65 10.83
C LYS A 121 -6.16 -9.10 12.10
N LEU A 122 -6.28 -8.20 13.07
CA LEU A 122 -7.03 -8.44 14.31
C LEU A 122 -8.45 -7.91 14.20
N GLY A 123 -9.40 -8.68 14.74
CA GLY A 123 -10.76 -8.26 15.02
C GLY A 123 -11.20 -8.93 16.33
N GLY A 124 -11.49 -8.11 17.37
CA GLY A 124 -11.77 -8.63 18.71
C GLY A 124 -10.65 -9.54 19.20
N ASP A 125 -11.03 -10.73 19.62
CA ASP A 125 -10.10 -11.77 20.10
C ASP A 125 -9.66 -12.75 18.99
N MET A 126 -9.92 -12.41 17.71
CA MET A 126 -9.57 -13.26 16.57
C MET A 126 -8.45 -12.62 15.75
N LEU A 127 -7.50 -13.43 15.30
CA LEU A 127 -6.50 -13.06 14.30
C LEU A 127 -6.82 -13.77 12.99
N PHE A 128 -6.99 -13.00 11.94
CA PHE A 128 -7.24 -13.43 10.57
C PHE A 128 -5.96 -13.33 9.75
N PHE A 129 -5.78 -14.25 8.80
CA PHE A 129 -4.59 -14.25 7.94
C PHE A 129 -4.83 -15.02 6.65
N LEU A 130 -3.95 -14.80 5.67
CA LEU A 130 -3.92 -15.55 4.42
C LEU A 130 -2.86 -16.65 4.48
N SER A 131 -3.20 -17.83 3.95
CA SER A 131 -2.26 -18.93 3.69
C SER A 131 -2.76 -19.77 2.53
N GLY A 132 -1.83 -20.40 1.81
CA GLY A 132 -2.16 -21.27 0.69
C GLY A 132 -2.87 -22.56 1.13
N MET A 133 -3.79 -23.04 0.29
CA MET A 133 -4.49 -24.31 0.46
C MET A 133 -4.56 -25.06 -0.87
N TYR A 134 -4.14 -26.29 -0.87
CA TYR A 134 -4.31 -27.16 -2.04
C TYR A 134 -5.79 -27.46 -2.28
N PRO A 135 -6.31 -27.29 -3.50
CA PRO A 135 -7.73 -27.53 -3.82
C PRO A 135 -8.22 -28.92 -3.38
N SER A 136 -7.35 -29.94 -3.44
CA SER A 136 -7.66 -31.31 -3.02
C SER A 136 -7.67 -31.53 -1.50
N ALA A 137 -7.29 -30.54 -0.70
CA ALA A 137 -7.46 -30.56 0.75
C ALA A 137 -8.86 -30.05 1.17
N LYS A 138 -9.52 -29.28 0.31
CA LYS A 138 -10.84 -28.70 0.59
C LYS A 138 -11.89 -29.77 0.79
N GLY A 139 -12.64 -29.70 1.90
CA GLY A 139 -13.67 -30.66 2.25
C GLY A 139 -13.16 -31.92 2.96
N ALA A 140 -11.88 -32.04 3.27
CA ALA A 140 -11.36 -33.10 4.12
C ALA A 140 -11.87 -32.95 5.56
N ALA A 141 -11.92 -34.05 6.32
CA ALA A 141 -12.35 -34.01 7.72
C ALA A 141 -11.45 -33.12 8.59
N ASP A 142 -10.15 -33.04 8.26
CA ASP A 142 -9.18 -32.09 8.78
C ASP A 142 -8.45 -31.50 7.57
N GLU A 143 -8.90 -30.32 7.16
CA GLU A 143 -8.38 -29.64 5.98
C GLU A 143 -6.92 -29.20 6.16
N LEU A 144 -6.53 -28.74 7.36
CA LEU A 144 -5.17 -28.31 7.63
C LEU A 144 -4.19 -29.48 7.65
N ALA A 145 -4.55 -30.59 8.31
CA ALA A 145 -3.73 -31.80 8.29
C ALA A 145 -3.55 -32.33 6.87
N ARG A 146 -4.64 -32.34 6.08
CA ARG A 146 -4.56 -32.77 4.67
C ARG A 146 -3.71 -31.81 3.83
N ASN A 147 -3.81 -30.51 4.08
CA ASN A 147 -2.98 -29.49 3.39
C ASN A 147 -1.49 -29.71 3.69
N ARG A 148 -1.14 -29.97 4.95
CA ARG A 148 0.25 -30.32 5.35
C ARG A 148 0.76 -31.58 4.65
N GLU A 149 -0.03 -32.64 4.64
CA GLU A 149 0.32 -33.90 3.94
C GLU A 149 0.59 -33.66 2.45
N LEU A 150 -0.23 -32.87 1.78
CA LEU A 150 -0.06 -32.57 0.37
C LEU A 150 1.18 -31.72 0.10
N HIS A 151 1.46 -30.76 0.96
CA HIS A 151 2.67 -29.96 0.93
C HIS A 151 3.93 -30.85 1.06
N GLU A 152 3.98 -31.67 2.09
CA GLU A 152 5.08 -32.61 2.36
C GLU A 152 5.29 -33.59 1.19
N LEU A 153 4.22 -34.19 0.67
CA LEU A 153 4.29 -35.07 -0.50
C LEU A 153 4.87 -34.38 -1.74
N ARG A 154 4.54 -33.09 -1.95
CA ARG A 154 5.05 -32.31 -3.06
C ARG A 154 6.54 -32.02 -2.88
N GLU A 155 6.95 -31.61 -1.70
CA GLU A 155 8.35 -31.36 -1.35
C GLU A 155 9.21 -32.64 -1.46
N GLU A 156 8.76 -33.74 -0.84
CA GLU A 156 9.46 -35.04 -0.89
C GLU A 156 9.60 -35.60 -2.31
N SER A 157 8.56 -35.46 -3.12
CA SER A 157 8.58 -35.92 -4.51
C SER A 157 9.44 -35.07 -5.43
N GLY A 158 9.78 -33.82 -5.03
CA GLY A 158 10.41 -32.83 -5.90
C GLY A 158 9.57 -32.48 -7.15
N ALA A 159 8.25 -32.72 -7.09
CA ALA A 159 7.36 -32.51 -8.22
C ALA A 159 7.18 -31.03 -8.52
N SER A 160 7.91 -30.52 -9.53
CA SER A 160 7.77 -29.14 -10.02
C SER A 160 6.66 -28.93 -11.06
N PRO A 161 6.19 -29.95 -11.83
CA PRO A 161 5.14 -29.72 -12.82
C PRO A 161 3.84 -29.22 -12.19
N MET A 162 3.20 -28.27 -12.87
CA MET A 162 1.90 -27.72 -12.52
C MET A 162 0.91 -27.95 -13.65
N LEU A 163 -0.29 -28.37 -13.33
CA LEU A 163 -1.38 -28.53 -14.28
C LEU A 163 -2.38 -27.40 -14.06
N TYR A 164 -2.59 -26.61 -15.10
CA TYR A 164 -3.62 -25.59 -15.14
C TYR A 164 -4.69 -26.02 -16.15
N ASP A 165 -5.93 -26.07 -15.72
CA ASP A 165 -7.09 -26.43 -16.53
C ASP A 165 -7.93 -25.22 -16.97
N ARG A 166 -7.53 -24.02 -16.52
CA ARG A 166 -8.20 -22.74 -16.79
C ARG A 166 -7.24 -21.58 -16.69
N ALA A 167 -7.59 -20.47 -17.32
CA ALA A 167 -6.90 -19.17 -17.13
C ALA A 167 -7.40 -18.49 -15.84
N PRO A 168 -6.56 -17.66 -15.20
CA PRO A 168 -5.16 -17.45 -15.50
C PRO A 168 -4.30 -18.59 -14.94
N PHE A 169 -3.17 -18.86 -15.56
CA PHE A 169 -2.14 -19.77 -15.04
C PHE A 169 -0.89 -19.00 -14.60
N ARG A 170 -0.81 -17.72 -14.92
CA ARG A 170 0.31 -16.84 -14.67
C ARG A 170 -0.16 -15.42 -14.41
N TYR A 171 0.51 -14.74 -13.49
CA TYR A 171 0.41 -13.32 -13.31
C TYR A 171 1.77 -12.67 -13.50
N TRP A 172 1.86 -11.68 -14.41
CA TRP A 172 3.05 -10.91 -14.68
C TRP A 172 4.26 -11.81 -14.97
N ASP A 173 5.19 -11.94 -14.02
CA ASP A 173 6.48 -12.64 -14.16
C ASP A 173 6.54 -14.00 -13.42
N HIS A 174 5.45 -14.45 -12.81
CA HIS A 174 5.41 -15.70 -12.05
C HIS A 174 4.17 -16.54 -12.37
N ASP A 175 4.34 -17.84 -12.31
CA ASP A 175 3.24 -18.80 -12.44
C ASP A 175 2.43 -18.85 -11.14
N LEU A 176 1.14 -19.15 -11.23
CA LEU A 176 0.31 -19.32 -10.06
C LEU A 176 0.78 -20.53 -9.24
N PRO A 177 0.81 -20.45 -7.89
CA PRO A 177 1.17 -21.58 -7.06
C PRO A 177 0.12 -22.70 -7.13
N ALA A 178 0.54 -23.91 -6.75
CA ALA A 178 -0.37 -25.07 -6.69
C ALA A 178 -1.40 -24.95 -5.56
N ALA A 179 -1.06 -24.22 -4.50
CA ALA A 179 -1.96 -23.88 -3.40
C ALA A 179 -2.64 -22.54 -3.70
N GLU A 180 -3.96 -22.50 -3.62
CA GLU A 180 -4.77 -21.28 -3.78
C GLU A 180 -4.80 -20.50 -2.47
N THR A 181 -4.81 -19.16 -2.54
CA THR A 181 -4.94 -18.31 -1.36
C THR A 181 -6.27 -18.57 -0.65
N ALA A 182 -6.20 -18.90 0.63
CA ALA A 182 -7.35 -19.10 1.51
C ALA A 182 -7.27 -18.17 2.73
N LEU A 183 -8.42 -17.84 3.28
CA LEU A 183 -8.56 -17.03 4.50
C LEU A 183 -8.76 -17.94 5.69
N TRP A 184 -7.95 -17.71 6.73
CA TRP A 184 -7.92 -18.47 7.96
C TRP A 184 -8.08 -17.54 9.16
N PHE A 185 -8.51 -18.08 10.29
CA PHE A 185 -8.54 -17.34 11.54
C PHE A 185 -8.26 -18.27 12.74
N VAL A 186 -7.85 -17.64 13.84
CA VAL A 186 -7.53 -18.32 15.09
C VAL A 186 -7.83 -17.40 16.27
N ASP A 187 -8.26 -17.96 17.40
CA ASP A 187 -8.41 -17.23 18.65
C ASP A 187 -7.03 -16.81 19.20
N THR A 188 -6.89 -15.56 19.60
CA THR A 188 -5.65 -15.01 20.15
C THR A 188 -5.23 -15.66 21.46
N ALA A 189 -6.18 -16.19 22.27
CA ALA A 189 -5.88 -16.96 23.46
C ALA A 189 -5.17 -18.28 23.11
N ALA A 190 -5.58 -18.96 22.03
CA ALA A 190 -4.88 -20.16 21.56
C ALA A 190 -3.44 -19.83 21.12
N LEU A 191 -3.21 -18.69 20.47
CA LEU A 191 -1.87 -18.20 20.12
C LEU A 191 -1.03 -17.86 21.36
N ALA A 192 -1.65 -17.36 22.42
CA ALA A 192 -0.97 -17.04 23.67
C ALA A 192 -0.53 -18.29 24.44
N GLU A 193 -1.32 -19.34 24.45
CA GLU A 193 -1.10 -20.56 25.23
C GLU A 193 -0.19 -21.59 24.55
N SER A 194 -0.19 -21.66 23.23
CA SER A 194 0.53 -22.69 22.45
C SER A 194 1.82 -22.17 21.84
N ARG A 195 2.76 -23.10 21.58
CA ARG A 195 3.94 -22.84 20.72
C ARG A 195 3.61 -23.00 19.23
N ASP A 196 2.56 -23.77 18.92
CA ASP A 196 1.97 -23.87 17.59
C ASP A 196 0.47 -24.10 17.78
N ALA A 197 -0.32 -23.10 17.41
CA ALA A 197 -1.76 -23.10 17.55
C ALA A 197 -2.49 -23.75 16.35
N GLY A 198 -1.79 -24.54 15.52
CA GLY A 198 -2.34 -25.10 14.29
C GLY A 198 -3.65 -25.86 14.46
N GLU A 199 -3.86 -26.58 15.58
CA GLU A 199 -5.12 -27.29 15.86
C GLU A 199 -6.32 -26.36 16.10
N ALA A 200 -6.07 -25.11 16.52
CA ALA A 200 -7.09 -24.11 16.76
C ALA A 200 -7.46 -23.28 15.52
N VAL A 201 -6.69 -23.42 14.42
CA VAL A 201 -6.92 -22.68 13.18
C VAL A 201 -8.19 -23.18 12.49
N ARG A 202 -8.95 -22.25 11.97
CA ARG A 202 -10.18 -22.49 11.20
C ARG A 202 -10.10 -21.76 9.86
N ARG A 203 -10.58 -22.41 8.81
CA ARG A 203 -10.70 -21.79 7.49
C ARG A 203 -12.05 -21.10 7.35
N VAL A 204 -12.05 -19.94 6.66
CA VAL A 204 -13.27 -19.30 6.20
C VAL A 204 -13.71 -19.96 4.89
N ASP A 205 -14.90 -20.57 4.89
CA ASP A 205 -15.44 -21.20 3.68
C ASP A 205 -16.04 -20.13 2.77
N LEU A 206 -15.38 -19.90 1.65
CA LEU A 206 -15.74 -18.91 0.66
C LEU A 206 -16.21 -19.59 -0.63
N PRO A 207 -17.11 -18.95 -1.40
CA PRO A 207 -17.46 -19.39 -2.75
C PRO A 207 -16.24 -19.48 -3.68
N ALA A 208 -16.45 -20.08 -4.84
CA ALA A 208 -15.39 -20.18 -5.85
C ALA A 208 -14.99 -18.78 -6.36
N GLY A 209 -13.69 -18.54 -6.41
CA GLY A 209 -13.08 -17.28 -6.84
C GLY A 209 -11.70 -17.12 -6.20
N ARG A 210 -10.91 -16.21 -6.75
CA ARG A 210 -9.62 -15.84 -6.18
C ARG A 210 -9.82 -14.78 -5.10
N LEU A 211 -9.43 -15.09 -3.89
CA LEU A 211 -9.44 -14.11 -2.80
C LEU A 211 -8.37 -13.04 -3.06
N THR A 212 -8.79 -11.79 -3.12
CA THR A 212 -7.91 -10.64 -3.41
C THR A 212 -7.73 -9.73 -2.21
N ARG A 213 -8.80 -9.47 -1.47
CA ARG A 213 -8.79 -8.61 -0.28
C ARG A 213 -9.78 -9.11 0.77
N TYR A 214 -9.62 -8.66 2.00
CA TYR A 214 -10.63 -8.82 3.03
C TYR A 214 -10.56 -7.70 4.06
N SER A 215 -11.68 -7.42 4.69
CA SER A 215 -11.82 -6.48 5.81
C SER A 215 -12.54 -7.15 6.96
N VAL A 216 -12.08 -6.91 8.18
CA VAL A 216 -12.59 -7.55 9.40
C VAL A 216 -13.33 -6.52 10.24
N ALA A 217 -14.48 -6.92 10.78
CA ALA A 217 -15.17 -6.11 11.78
C ALA A 217 -14.30 -5.94 13.04
N PRO A 218 -14.34 -4.77 13.71
CA PRO A 218 -13.50 -4.50 14.87
C PRO A 218 -13.69 -5.50 16.03
N ASP A 219 -14.90 -6.07 16.16
CA ASP A 219 -15.23 -7.09 17.17
C ASP A 219 -14.91 -8.53 16.73
N GLY A 220 -14.45 -8.73 15.48
CA GLY A 220 -14.13 -10.05 14.92
C GLY A 220 -15.31 -10.95 14.60
N THR A 221 -16.56 -10.47 14.75
CA THR A 221 -17.76 -11.30 14.57
C THR A 221 -18.17 -11.50 13.12
N TRP A 222 -17.61 -10.78 12.18
CA TRP A 222 -17.81 -10.94 10.75
C TRP A 222 -16.68 -10.28 9.94
N LEU A 223 -16.64 -10.63 8.67
CA LEU A 223 -15.72 -10.03 7.70
C LEU A 223 -16.39 -9.85 6.34
N ILE A 224 -15.78 -9.05 5.47
CA ILE A 224 -16.07 -8.98 4.04
C ILE A 224 -14.85 -9.48 3.30
N ALA A 225 -15.04 -10.44 2.39
CA ALA A 225 -14.03 -10.96 1.49
C ALA A 225 -14.34 -10.55 0.05
N GLN A 226 -13.34 -10.08 -0.68
CA GLN A 226 -13.43 -9.83 -2.12
C GLN A 226 -12.95 -11.05 -2.89
N LEU A 227 -13.83 -11.61 -3.70
CA LEU A 227 -13.52 -12.71 -4.60
C LEU A 227 -13.58 -12.23 -6.05
N THR A 228 -12.54 -12.54 -6.81
CA THR A 228 -12.49 -12.29 -8.24
C THR A 228 -12.64 -13.61 -8.99
N ALA A 229 -13.60 -13.68 -9.88
CA ALA A 229 -13.85 -14.81 -10.76
C ALA A 229 -13.61 -14.42 -12.22
N TRP A 230 -13.08 -15.35 -13.01
CA TRP A 230 -12.97 -15.18 -14.46
C TRP A 230 -14.25 -15.59 -15.14
N LEU A 231 -14.76 -14.70 -15.99
CA LEU A 231 -15.87 -15.01 -16.88
C LEU A 231 -15.38 -15.77 -18.11
N PRO A 232 -16.25 -16.55 -18.80
CA PRO A 232 -15.87 -17.29 -20.00
C PRO A 232 -15.29 -16.42 -21.12
N GLU A 233 -15.66 -15.14 -21.15
CA GLU A 233 -15.20 -14.13 -22.11
C GLU A 233 -13.79 -13.63 -21.82
N GLY A 234 -13.17 -14.04 -20.70
CA GLY A 234 -11.83 -13.62 -20.29
C GLY A 234 -11.78 -12.34 -19.45
N TRP A 235 -12.92 -11.86 -18.96
CA TRP A 235 -13.01 -10.72 -18.04
C TRP A 235 -13.05 -11.18 -16.58
N GLU A 236 -12.50 -10.38 -15.70
CA GLU A 236 -12.64 -10.56 -14.25
C GLU A 236 -13.96 -9.98 -13.76
N ARG A 237 -14.57 -10.66 -12.78
CA ARG A 237 -15.73 -10.18 -12.04
C ARG A 237 -15.41 -10.22 -10.56
N SER A 238 -15.52 -9.07 -9.90
CA SER A 238 -15.27 -8.94 -8.47
C SER A 238 -16.59 -9.00 -7.70
N GLN A 239 -16.61 -9.74 -6.58
CA GLN A 239 -17.76 -9.87 -5.70
C GLN A 239 -17.31 -9.70 -4.25
N LEU A 240 -18.12 -8.99 -3.45
CA LEU A 240 -17.93 -8.89 -2.01
C LEU A 240 -18.86 -9.87 -1.31
N TRP A 241 -18.30 -10.66 -0.41
CA TRP A 241 -19.00 -11.67 0.38
C TRP A 241 -18.85 -11.36 1.86
N ARG A 242 -19.96 -11.26 2.58
CA ARG A 242 -19.97 -11.11 4.04
C ARG A 242 -20.04 -12.49 4.68
N VAL A 243 -19.19 -12.70 5.68
CA VAL A 243 -19.11 -14.00 6.39
C VAL A 243 -19.20 -13.75 7.90
N PRO A 244 -20.20 -14.30 8.59
CA PRO A 244 -20.25 -14.31 10.04
C PRO A 244 -19.14 -15.19 10.62
N ILE A 245 -18.54 -14.76 11.72
CA ILE A 245 -17.48 -15.48 12.43
C ILE A 245 -17.90 -15.71 13.87
N THR A 246 -17.69 -16.92 14.35
CA THR A 246 -17.91 -17.32 15.74
C THR A 246 -16.70 -18.11 16.25
N ALA A 247 -16.61 -18.33 17.55
CA ALA A 247 -15.56 -19.17 18.14
C ALA A 247 -15.56 -20.60 17.57
N ASP A 248 -16.74 -21.11 17.18
CA ASP A 248 -16.90 -22.47 16.65
C ASP A 248 -16.55 -22.58 15.15
N GLY A 249 -16.49 -21.47 14.43
CA GLY A 249 -16.18 -21.46 13.00
C GLY A 249 -16.77 -20.30 12.23
N ALA A 250 -16.55 -20.30 10.93
CA ALA A 250 -17.16 -19.38 9.99
C ALA A 250 -18.58 -19.83 9.63
N GLY A 251 -19.51 -18.89 9.60
CA GLY A 251 -20.87 -19.12 9.08
C GLY A 251 -20.91 -19.14 7.55
N GLN A 252 -22.13 -19.26 7.02
CA GLN A 252 -22.33 -19.22 5.56
C GLN A 252 -22.00 -17.85 5.00
N ALA A 253 -21.22 -17.81 3.92
CA ALA A 253 -20.94 -16.59 3.17
C ALA A 253 -22.22 -16.10 2.45
N GLU A 254 -22.52 -14.83 2.57
CA GLU A 254 -23.63 -14.15 1.93
C GLU A 254 -23.10 -13.13 0.93
N LEU A 255 -23.69 -13.11 -0.28
CA LEU A 255 -23.32 -12.10 -1.28
C LEU A 255 -23.68 -10.71 -0.75
N PHE A 256 -22.68 -9.91 -0.47
CA PHE A 256 -22.85 -8.55 0.05
C PHE A 256 -22.99 -7.54 -1.08
N ARG A 257 -22.16 -7.67 -2.13
CA ARG A 257 -22.21 -6.83 -3.32
C ARG A 257 -21.68 -7.59 -4.52
N ASP A 258 -22.40 -7.48 -5.61
CA ASP A 258 -21.98 -8.01 -6.90
C ASP A 258 -21.39 -6.89 -7.76
N ALA A 259 -20.37 -7.21 -8.57
CA ALA A 259 -19.92 -6.33 -9.62
C ALA A 259 -20.95 -6.27 -10.75
N THR A 260 -21.08 -5.11 -11.36
CA THR A 260 -21.80 -4.95 -12.62
C THR A 260 -20.82 -4.99 -13.80
N GLU A 261 -21.32 -4.83 -15.03
CA GLU A 261 -20.46 -4.59 -16.19
C GLU A 261 -19.82 -3.19 -16.15
N GLU A 262 -20.32 -2.32 -15.27
CA GLU A 262 -19.95 -0.91 -15.20
C GLU A 262 -19.01 -0.62 -14.05
N ASP A 263 -19.12 -1.33 -12.94
CA ASP A 263 -18.37 -1.02 -11.73
C ASP A 263 -17.94 -2.24 -10.92
N TRP A 264 -16.84 -2.07 -10.20
CA TRP A 264 -16.33 -2.97 -9.18
C TRP A 264 -16.37 -2.28 -7.83
N TRP A 265 -16.30 -3.10 -6.79
CA TRP A 265 -16.26 -2.64 -5.43
C TRP A 265 -15.15 -3.34 -4.65
N GLU A 266 -14.42 -2.55 -3.87
CA GLU A 266 -13.39 -3.05 -2.97
C GLU A 266 -13.77 -2.78 -1.50
N PRO A 267 -13.51 -3.74 -0.59
CA PRO A 267 -13.84 -3.57 0.82
C PRO A 267 -12.77 -2.73 1.51
N GLY A 268 -13.16 -1.58 2.02
CA GLY A 268 -12.37 -0.74 2.91
C GLY A 268 -12.61 -1.10 4.40
N PRO A 269 -12.19 -0.25 5.34
CA PRO A 269 -12.28 -0.50 6.76
C PRO A 269 -13.72 -0.43 7.28
N VAL A 270 -14.00 -1.23 8.32
CA VAL A 270 -15.27 -1.21 9.07
C VAL A 270 -15.17 -0.16 10.18
N SER A 271 -16.27 0.57 10.43
CA SER A 271 -16.36 1.58 11.51
C SER A 271 -16.13 0.95 12.89
N PRO A 272 -15.65 1.72 13.88
CA PRO A 272 -15.36 1.18 15.22
C PRO A 272 -16.54 0.49 15.90
N ASP A 273 -17.78 0.97 15.65
CA ASP A 273 -19.00 0.36 16.16
C ASP A 273 -19.50 -0.84 15.33
N GLY A 274 -18.80 -1.19 14.25
CA GLY A 274 -19.13 -2.33 13.39
C GLY A 274 -20.36 -2.12 12.49
N SER A 275 -20.93 -0.91 12.41
CA SER A 275 -22.21 -0.67 11.74
C SER A 275 -22.09 -0.13 10.32
N ARG A 276 -20.90 0.34 9.93
CA ARG A 276 -20.65 0.93 8.61
C ARG A 276 -19.34 0.41 8.02
N VAL A 277 -19.24 0.43 6.72
CA VAL A 277 -18.02 0.05 5.98
C VAL A 277 -17.74 1.08 4.89
N VAL A 278 -16.47 1.48 4.75
CA VAL A 278 -16.01 2.22 3.59
C VAL A 278 -15.91 1.25 2.43
N LEU A 279 -16.40 1.64 1.28
CA LEU A 279 -16.26 0.91 0.02
C LEU A 279 -15.60 1.82 -1.01
N GLU A 280 -14.64 1.29 -1.74
CA GLU A 280 -14.12 1.94 -2.94
C GLU A 280 -14.91 1.43 -4.14
N ARG A 281 -15.38 2.36 -4.97
CA ARG A 281 -16.07 2.06 -6.21
C ARG A 281 -15.20 2.47 -7.37
N ASP A 282 -14.90 1.50 -8.24
CA ASP A 282 -14.18 1.69 -9.49
C ASP A 282 -15.17 1.56 -10.65
N VAL A 283 -15.33 2.62 -11.43
CA VAL A 283 -15.99 2.52 -12.73
C VAL A 283 -14.99 1.94 -13.72
N VAL A 284 -15.33 0.77 -14.26
CA VAL A 284 -14.41 0.00 -15.10
C VAL A 284 -14.15 0.72 -16.43
N TRP A 285 -12.89 0.92 -16.74
CA TRP A 285 -12.48 1.46 -18.03
C TRP A 285 -12.93 0.56 -19.20
N ARG A 286 -13.61 1.16 -20.16
CA ARG A 286 -14.04 0.54 -21.42
C ARG A 286 -14.22 1.60 -22.50
N ASP A 287 -14.50 1.17 -23.72
CA ASP A 287 -14.71 2.08 -24.83
C ASP A 287 -15.79 3.15 -24.53
N GLY A 288 -15.38 4.42 -24.60
CA GLY A 288 -16.23 5.58 -24.28
C GLY A 288 -16.51 5.81 -22.78
N VAL A 289 -15.95 5.02 -21.88
CA VAL A 289 -16.09 5.20 -20.42
C VAL A 289 -14.72 5.24 -19.76
N ASN A 290 -14.45 6.32 -19.05
CA ASN A 290 -13.19 6.50 -18.33
C ASN A 290 -13.23 5.87 -16.95
N LEU A 291 -12.05 5.42 -16.47
CA LEU A 291 -11.89 4.97 -15.09
C LEU A 291 -12.23 6.09 -14.13
N GLN A 292 -12.98 5.78 -13.10
CA GLN A 292 -13.32 6.69 -12.00
C GLN A 292 -13.19 5.93 -10.70
N ILE A 293 -12.65 6.57 -9.68
CA ILE A 293 -12.53 6.02 -8.34
C ILE A 293 -13.24 6.94 -7.36
N SER A 294 -14.12 6.38 -6.53
CA SER A 294 -14.85 7.12 -5.50
C SER A 294 -14.97 6.32 -4.21
N LEU A 295 -15.07 7.00 -3.07
CA LEU A 295 -15.32 6.35 -1.78
C LEU A 295 -16.77 6.51 -1.35
N TRP A 296 -17.33 5.40 -0.87
CA TRP A 296 -18.69 5.28 -0.40
C TRP A 296 -18.70 4.74 1.03
N VAL A 297 -19.72 5.12 1.79
CA VAL A 297 -20.01 4.51 3.09
C VAL A 297 -21.30 3.74 2.97
N HIS A 298 -21.23 2.43 3.25
CA HIS A 298 -22.40 1.56 3.38
C HIS A 298 -22.80 1.44 4.84
N ASP A 299 -24.05 1.75 5.14
CA ASP A 299 -24.68 1.57 6.47
C ASP A 299 -25.37 0.21 6.52
N LEU A 300 -24.83 -0.71 7.32
CA LEU A 300 -25.32 -2.09 7.43
C LEU A 300 -26.71 -2.20 8.05
N SER A 301 -27.14 -1.21 8.83
CA SER A 301 -28.45 -1.23 9.49
C SER A 301 -29.57 -0.81 8.56
N THR A 302 -29.30 0.09 7.63
CA THR A 302 -30.28 0.63 6.69
C THR A 302 -30.12 0.08 5.27
N GLY A 303 -28.98 -0.51 4.95
CA GLY A 303 -28.59 -0.92 3.59
C GLY A 303 -28.32 0.25 2.65
N ARG A 304 -28.16 1.48 3.19
CA ARG A 304 -27.95 2.68 2.39
C ARG A 304 -26.47 2.87 2.05
N ASP A 305 -26.22 3.21 0.79
CA ASP A 305 -24.94 3.71 0.29
C ASP A 305 -24.95 5.23 0.22
N THR A 306 -23.86 5.85 0.60
CA THR A 306 -23.64 7.31 0.50
C THR A 306 -22.26 7.53 -0.09
N GLU A 307 -22.18 8.22 -1.23
CA GLU A 307 -20.92 8.69 -1.78
C GLU A 307 -20.37 9.78 -0.88
N VAL A 308 -19.12 9.62 -0.42
CA VAL A 308 -18.51 10.52 0.55
C VAL A 308 -17.24 11.19 0.03
N VAL A 309 -16.57 10.58 -0.95
CA VAL A 309 -15.48 11.22 -1.72
C VAL A 309 -15.77 10.97 -3.19
N PRO A 310 -16.34 11.95 -3.89
CA PRO A 310 -16.62 11.84 -5.32
C PRO A 310 -15.33 11.92 -6.15
N THR A 311 -15.38 11.34 -7.34
CA THR A 311 -14.24 11.25 -8.27
C THR A 311 -13.78 12.60 -8.86
N ASP A 312 -14.63 13.63 -8.84
CA ASP A 312 -14.39 14.89 -9.56
C ASP A 312 -13.12 15.60 -9.08
N GLU A 313 -12.83 15.55 -7.79
CA GLU A 313 -11.74 16.29 -7.17
C GLU A 313 -10.61 15.37 -6.69
N TYR A 314 -10.95 14.24 -6.07
CA TYR A 314 -10.00 13.35 -5.43
C TYR A 314 -10.15 11.90 -5.88
N TRP A 315 -9.04 11.24 -6.13
CA TRP A 315 -8.93 9.79 -6.19
C TRP A 315 -8.32 9.32 -4.87
N ALA A 316 -9.17 9.10 -3.88
CA ALA A 316 -8.75 8.79 -2.53
C ALA A 316 -8.57 7.28 -2.34
N GLY A 317 -7.48 6.91 -1.66
CA GLY A 317 -7.16 5.55 -1.25
C GLY A 317 -6.96 5.46 0.26
N GLU A 318 -6.39 4.37 0.73
CA GLU A 318 -5.96 4.12 2.12
C GLU A 318 -6.79 4.80 3.21
N SER A 319 -7.99 4.30 3.48
CA SER A 319 -8.87 4.88 4.48
C SER A 319 -8.71 4.22 5.86
N ARG A 320 -8.93 5.01 6.95
CA ARG A 320 -8.93 4.54 8.35
C ARG A 320 -9.92 5.36 9.17
N TRP A 321 -10.83 4.68 9.88
CA TRP A 321 -11.79 5.35 10.75
C TRP A 321 -11.11 6.04 11.95
N ILE A 322 -11.50 7.29 12.21
CA ILE A 322 -11.14 8.06 13.41
C ILE A 322 -12.12 7.72 14.52
N ASP A 323 -13.40 7.76 14.21
CA ASP A 323 -14.52 7.47 15.08
C ASP A 323 -15.68 6.90 14.24
N ASP A 324 -16.89 6.78 14.81
CA ASP A 324 -18.03 6.20 14.08
C ASP A 324 -18.57 7.12 12.98
N ASP A 325 -18.22 8.41 12.98
CA ASP A 325 -18.73 9.42 12.04
C ASP A 325 -17.66 10.04 11.14
N SER A 326 -16.39 9.68 11.29
CA SER A 326 -15.32 10.24 10.48
C SER A 326 -14.16 9.27 10.25
N PHE A 327 -13.51 9.40 9.09
CA PHE A 327 -12.31 8.66 8.73
C PHE A 327 -11.30 9.57 8.02
N VAL A 328 -10.04 9.13 7.99
CA VAL A 328 -8.99 9.73 7.14
C VAL A 328 -8.78 8.89 5.90
N CYS A 329 -8.43 9.53 4.80
CA CYS A 329 -7.88 8.89 3.60
C CYS A 329 -6.78 9.77 3.00
N THR A 330 -6.00 9.19 2.09
CA THR A 330 -4.97 9.92 1.34
C THR A 330 -5.39 10.08 -0.11
N SER A 331 -4.91 11.12 -0.78
CA SER A 331 -5.11 11.31 -2.20
C SER A 331 -3.89 12.00 -2.81
N ASP A 332 -3.62 11.70 -4.08
CA ASP A 332 -2.69 12.51 -4.86
C ASP A 332 -3.26 13.92 -5.05
N TYR A 333 -2.37 14.90 -5.07
CA TYR A 333 -2.73 16.31 -5.25
C TYR A 333 -1.59 17.11 -5.89
N GLN A 334 -1.71 17.42 -7.18
CA GLN A 334 -0.78 18.25 -7.94
C GLN A 334 0.71 17.90 -7.76
N SER A 335 1.09 16.66 -8.09
CA SER A 335 2.43 16.06 -7.87
C SER A 335 2.86 16.03 -6.40
N ARG A 336 1.92 16.01 -5.50
CA ARG A 336 2.05 15.85 -4.03
C ARG A 336 0.98 14.88 -3.55
N GLY A 337 0.86 14.72 -2.23
CA GLY A 337 -0.25 13.99 -1.62
C GLY A 337 -0.82 14.76 -0.44
N ILE A 338 -2.08 14.53 -0.18
CA ILE A 338 -2.81 15.15 0.93
C ILE A 338 -3.44 14.09 1.82
N VAL A 339 -3.71 14.47 3.06
CA VAL A 339 -4.54 13.72 3.99
C VAL A 339 -5.89 14.41 4.10
N LEU A 340 -6.93 13.68 3.79
CA LEU A 340 -8.31 14.14 3.90
C LEU A 340 -8.95 13.57 5.16
N ARG A 341 -9.72 14.37 5.86
CA ARG A 341 -10.70 13.94 6.84
C ARG A 341 -12.07 13.99 6.19
N VAL A 342 -12.71 12.84 6.12
CA VAL A 342 -14.09 12.70 5.65
C VAL A 342 -14.99 12.57 6.86
N THR A 343 -15.92 13.50 7.03
CA THR A 343 -16.96 13.46 8.06
C THR A 343 -18.26 13.06 7.40
N CYS A 344 -18.88 11.98 7.88
CA CYS A 344 -20.09 11.39 7.30
C CYS A 344 -21.07 11.00 8.43
N PRO A 345 -21.72 11.98 9.09
CA PRO A 345 -22.61 11.73 10.22
C PRO A 345 -23.87 10.99 9.76
N ARG A 346 -24.44 10.17 10.63
CA ARG A 346 -25.69 9.46 10.32
C ARG A 346 -26.83 10.45 10.12
N GLY A 347 -27.43 10.42 8.93
CA GLY A 347 -28.58 11.29 8.58
C GLY A 347 -28.21 12.76 8.34
N GLY A 348 -26.93 13.09 8.22
CA GLY A 348 -26.41 14.41 7.85
C GLY A 348 -25.69 14.39 6.51
N ASP A 349 -25.25 15.56 6.06
CA ASP A 349 -24.43 15.73 4.88
C ASP A 349 -22.97 15.38 5.18
N SER A 350 -22.27 14.81 4.22
CA SER A 350 -20.84 14.53 4.30
C SER A 350 -20.03 15.80 4.03
N SER A 351 -18.86 15.92 4.66
CA SER A 351 -17.88 16.97 4.37
C SER A 351 -16.47 16.40 4.26
N ILE A 352 -15.64 17.08 3.46
CA ILE A 352 -14.23 16.74 3.26
C ILE A 352 -13.41 17.95 3.68
N ASP A 353 -12.44 17.72 4.54
CA ASP A 353 -11.49 18.74 5.01
C ASP A 353 -10.06 18.25 4.79
N VAL A 354 -9.16 19.14 4.37
CA VAL A 354 -7.72 18.82 4.27
C VAL A 354 -7.12 18.85 5.67
N LEU A 355 -6.64 17.71 6.14
CA LEU A 355 -6.03 17.54 7.45
C LEU A 355 -4.53 17.84 7.44
N ALA A 356 -3.82 17.44 6.38
CA ALA A 356 -2.40 17.75 6.15
C ALA A 356 -2.09 17.77 4.66
N GLY A 357 -1.05 18.50 4.25
CA GLY A 357 -0.65 18.65 2.85
C GLY A 357 -1.38 19.78 2.13
N GLY A 358 -1.30 19.80 0.81
CA GLY A 358 -1.87 20.80 -0.07
C GLY A 358 -0.82 21.55 -0.88
N ALA A 359 -1.25 22.57 -1.66
CA ALA A 359 -0.40 23.26 -2.62
C ALA A 359 0.82 23.96 -2.01
N GLU A 360 0.69 24.42 -0.76
CA GLU A 360 1.75 25.16 -0.04
C GLU A 360 2.77 24.22 0.65
N GLN A 361 2.48 22.91 0.71
CA GLN A 361 3.35 21.93 1.36
C GLN A 361 3.89 20.94 0.30
N PRO A 362 5.21 20.63 0.31
CA PRO A 362 5.81 19.79 -0.73
C PRO A 362 5.55 18.29 -0.55
N TRP A 363 4.91 17.90 0.54
CA TRP A 363 4.85 16.52 1.02
C TRP A 363 3.77 15.67 0.35
N THR A 364 4.07 14.38 0.21
CA THR A 364 3.12 13.31 -0.07
C THR A 364 3.03 12.39 1.13
N TYR A 365 1.82 12.08 1.57
CA TYR A 365 1.54 11.29 2.77
C TYR A 365 1.03 9.90 2.41
N CYS A 366 1.41 8.90 3.22
CA CYS A 366 0.88 7.54 3.16
C CYS A 366 0.87 6.89 4.55
N ALA A 367 0.24 5.72 4.67
CA ALA A 367 0.16 4.94 5.91
C ALA A 367 -0.29 5.78 7.11
N VAL A 368 -1.37 6.55 6.94
CA VAL A 368 -1.91 7.42 7.98
C VAL A 368 -2.79 6.64 8.94
N HIS A 369 -2.42 6.64 10.23
CA HIS A 369 -3.11 5.93 11.30
C HIS A 369 -3.58 6.88 12.41
N PRO A 370 -4.88 6.96 12.70
CA PRO A 370 -5.38 7.58 13.92
C PRO A 370 -5.08 6.68 15.13
N VAL A 371 -4.39 7.22 16.13
CA VAL A 371 -4.01 6.51 17.36
C VAL A 371 -4.24 7.42 18.57
N GLY A 372 -5.25 7.14 19.38
CA GLY A 372 -5.70 8.05 20.43
C GLY A 372 -6.16 9.39 19.84
N ASP A 373 -5.61 10.49 20.35
CA ASP A 373 -5.91 11.86 19.89
C ASP A 373 -4.92 12.37 18.81
N ALA A 374 -4.02 11.52 18.34
CA ALA A 374 -2.98 11.87 17.37
C ALA A 374 -3.11 11.06 16.09
N PHE A 375 -2.52 11.58 15.03
CA PHE A 375 -2.27 10.87 13.77
C PHE A 375 -0.79 10.56 13.66
N TYR A 376 -0.51 9.43 13.06
CA TYR A 376 0.82 9.01 12.65
C TYR A 376 0.79 8.67 11.17
N GLY A 377 1.84 9.03 10.46
CA GLY A 377 1.93 8.75 9.04
C GLY A 377 3.36 8.71 8.55
N LEU A 378 3.53 8.34 7.31
CA LEU A 378 4.76 8.52 6.56
C LEU A 378 4.57 9.67 5.58
N ARG A 379 5.64 10.44 5.33
CA ARG A 379 5.67 11.45 4.28
C ARG A 379 6.98 11.43 3.52
N ALA A 380 6.94 11.84 2.29
CA ALA A 380 8.10 11.98 1.40
C ALA A 380 7.93 13.13 0.41
N THR A 381 9.04 13.54 -0.20
CA THR A 381 9.07 14.38 -1.41
C THR A 381 10.02 13.74 -2.40
N TYR A 382 10.28 14.36 -3.55
CA TYR A 382 11.32 13.87 -4.46
C TYR A 382 12.74 14.07 -3.96
N ASP A 383 12.97 15.03 -3.07
CA ASP A 383 14.27 15.34 -2.45
C ASP A 383 14.41 14.84 -1.02
N HIS A 384 13.37 14.17 -0.50
CA HIS A 384 13.38 13.60 0.84
C HIS A 384 12.71 12.20 0.86
N PRO A 385 13.43 11.13 1.31
CA PRO A 385 12.84 9.80 1.45
C PRO A 385 11.76 9.77 2.53
N LEU A 386 11.01 8.66 2.59
CA LEU A 386 9.99 8.45 3.61
C LEU A 386 10.52 8.67 5.02
N GLU A 387 9.87 9.56 5.76
CA GLU A 387 10.06 9.78 7.18
C GLU A 387 8.75 9.61 7.94
N ALA A 388 8.85 9.24 9.21
CA ALA A 388 7.67 9.13 10.09
C ALA A 388 7.34 10.48 10.70
N VAL A 389 6.04 10.78 10.78
CA VAL A 389 5.52 12.02 11.33
C VAL A 389 4.33 11.79 12.25
N THR A 390 4.06 12.75 13.12
CA THR A 390 2.88 12.80 13.99
C THR A 390 2.29 14.19 14.05
N TRP A 391 0.98 14.30 14.22
CA TRP A 391 0.27 15.58 14.43
C TRP A 391 -1.05 15.40 15.18
N SER A 392 -1.60 16.51 15.69
CA SER A 392 -2.91 16.52 16.33
C SER A 392 -4.03 16.36 15.30
N GLY A 393 -5.01 15.53 15.58
CA GLY A 393 -6.20 15.37 14.73
C GLY A 393 -7.20 16.52 14.80
N ARG A 394 -6.93 17.55 15.57
CA ARG A 394 -7.83 18.71 15.79
C ARG A 394 -7.51 19.92 14.93
N GLU A 395 -6.33 19.93 14.32
CA GLU A 395 -5.86 21.04 13.47
C GLU A 395 -5.96 20.66 12.01
N PHE A 396 -6.50 21.57 11.19
CA PHE A 396 -6.57 21.41 9.74
C PHE A 396 -5.36 22.07 9.08
N CYS A 397 -4.94 21.53 7.95
CA CYS A 397 -3.74 21.95 7.23
C CYS A 397 -2.50 21.96 8.13
N ALA A 398 -2.43 21.03 9.08
CA ALA A 398 -1.34 20.96 10.03
C ALA A 398 0.00 20.65 9.33
N GLU A 399 1.07 21.26 9.85
CA GLU A 399 2.44 20.81 9.53
C GLU A 399 2.84 19.71 10.56
N PRO A 400 2.92 18.44 10.14
CA PRO A 400 3.26 17.36 11.05
C PRO A 400 4.67 17.47 11.60
N THR A 401 4.85 17.02 12.84
CA THR A 401 6.15 16.94 13.50
C THR A 401 6.86 15.65 13.09
N ARG A 402 8.10 15.75 12.60
CA ARG A 402 8.97 14.60 12.31
C ARG A 402 9.28 13.80 13.56
N ILE A 403 9.35 12.49 13.40
CA ILE A 403 9.82 11.54 14.42
C ILE A 403 11.27 11.15 14.09
N ASP A 404 12.20 11.69 14.84
CA ASP A 404 13.63 11.50 14.60
C ASP A 404 14.12 10.09 14.97
N GLY A 405 15.25 9.67 14.39
CA GLY A 405 15.97 8.44 14.73
C GLY A 405 15.58 7.19 13.93
N LEU A 406 14.56 7.26 13.08
CA LEU A 406 14.18 6.14 12.21
C LEU A 406 14.98 6.10 10.90
N VAL A 407 15.23 7.24 10.31
CA VAL A 407 15.98 7.37 9.06
C VAL A 407 17.03 8.47 9.19
N PRO A 408 18.14 8.41 8.42
CA PRO A 408 19.15 9.46 8.41
C PRO A 408 18.56 10.80 7.95
N ASP A 409 19.17 11.88 8.40
CA ASP A 409 18.91 13.23 7.92
C ASP A 409 19.98 13.59 6.88
N ASP A 410 19.75 13.19 5.64
CA ASP A 410 20.69 13.29 4.54
C ASP A 410 20.24 14.34 3.50
N ALA A 411 21.21 15.05 2.94
CA ALA A 411 20.97 15.98 1.85
C ALA A 411 21.11 15.30 0.48
N VAL A 412 20.34 15.75 -0.50
CA VAL A 412 20.47 15.34 -1.90
C VAL A 412 21.60 16.15 -2.59
N PRO A 413 22.22 15.64 -3.67
CA PRO A 413 23.32 16.33 -4.35
C PRO A 413 22.83 17.35 -5.40
N GLY A 414 21.77 18.10 -5.09
CA GLY A 414 21.17 19.05 -6.02
C GLY A 414 19.94 19.72 -5.46
N ARG A 415 19.16 20.34 -6.34
CA ARG A 415 17.92 21.02 -5.99
C ARG A 415 16.74 20.53 -6.81
N LEU A 416 15.54 20.67 -6.28
CA LEU A 416 14.27 20.32 -6.93
C LEU A 416 13.52 21.62 -7.26
N GLU A 417 13.07 21.73 -8.50
CA GLU A 417 12.28 22.87 -9.00
C GLU A 417 11.00 22.37 -9.66
N GLU A 418 10.02 23.24 -9.79
CA GLU A 418 8.79 22.97 -10.51
C GLU A 418 8.83 23.62 -11.89
N VAL A 419 8.45 22.87 -12.93
CA VAL A 419 8.24 23.38 -14.28
C VAL A 419 6.76 23.32 -14.59
N THR A 420 6.20 24.42 -15.05
CA THR A 420 4.81 24.49 -15.49
C THR A 420 4.72 25.03 -16.90
N THR A 421 3.79 24.54 -17.69
CA THR A 421 3.47 25.07 -19.03
C THR A 421 1.99 24.84 -19.33
N THR A 422 1.56 25.27 -20.50
CA THR A 422 0.17 25.12 -20.95
C THR A 422 0.14 24.15 -22.12
N ALA A 423 -0.71 23.15 -22.04
CA ALA A 423 -0.99 22.20 -23.12
C ALA A 423 -1.74 22.89 -24.28
N GLU A 424 -1.84 22.23 -25.43
CA GLU A 424 -2.51 22.78 -26.63
C GLU A 424 -3.98 23.16 -26.40
N ASP A 425 -4.66 22.44 -25.50
CA ASP A 425 -6.06 22.69 -25.13
C ASP A 425 -6.26 23.76 -24.04
N GLY A 426 -5.16 24.37 -23.58
CA GLY A 426 -5.17 25.39 -22.54
C GLY A 426 -5.05 24.85 -21.11
N THR A 427 -4.93 23.53 -20.91
CA THR A 427 -4.74 22.93 -19.59
C THR A 427 -3.36 23.24 -19.04
N SER A 428 -3.28 23.65 -17.77
CA SER A 428 -2.00 23.78 -17.07
C SER A 428 -1.43 22.40 -16.74
N ILE A 429 -0.20 22.15 -17.16
CA ILE A 429 0.54 20.91 -16.91
C ILE A 429 1.85 21.21 -16.22
N ARG A 430 2.38 20.25 -15.48
CA ARG A 430 3.55 20.44 -14.63
C ARG A 430 4.50 19.24 -14.60
N ALA A 431 5.71 19.49 -14.11
CA ALA A 431 6.74 18.50 -13.88
C ALA A 431 7.61 18.90 -12.69
N TRP A 432 8.21 17.93 -12.02
CA TRP A 432 9.38 18.17 -11.18
C TRP A 432 10.65 18.16 -12.03
N LEU A 433 11.60 19.05 -11.71
CA LEU A 433 12.92 19.13 -12.34
C LEU A 433 14.01 19.07 -11.25
N ALA A 434 14.74 17.96 -11.21
CA ALA A 434 15.90 17.81 -10.35
C ALA A 434 17.15 18.29 -11.09
N LEU A 435 17.90 19.21 -10.49
CA LEU A 435 19.05 19.90 -11.06
C LEU A 435 20.29 19.77 -10.18
N PRO A 436 21.49 19.69 -10.77
CA PRO A 436 22.74 19.84 -10.01
C PRO A 436 22.82 21.21 -9.31
N GLU A 437 23.60 21.30 -8.24
CA GLU A 437 23.97 22.56 -7.62
C GLU A 437 24.89 23.37 -8.52
N GLY A 438 24.80 24.70 -8.43
CA GLY A 438 25.64 25.64 -9.17
C GLY A 438 24.94 26.34 -10.32
N GLU A 439 25.58 27.44 -10.79
CA GLU A 439 25.06 28.26 -11.89
C GLU A 439 26.03 28.20 -13.10
N GLY A 440 25.49 28.48 -14.30
CA GLY A 440 26.28 28.71 -15.50
C GLY A 440 26.77 27.47 -16.24
N THR A 441 26.22 26.28 -15.93
CA THR A 441 26.50 25.05 -16.67
C THR A 441 25.22 24.54 -17.33
N GLU A 442 25.27 24.23 -18.61
CA GLU A 442 24.17 23.59 -19.34
C GLU A 442 24.19 22.07 -19.06
N HIS A 443 23.09 21.54 -18.55
CA HIS A 443 22.94 20.11 -18.16
C HIS A 443 22.22 19.32 -19.24
N PRO A 444 22.70 18.11 -19.62
CA PRO A 444 21.92 17.19 -20.44
C PRO A 444 20.65 16.79 -19.70
N LEU A 445 19.53 16.68 -20.44
CA LEU A 445 18.21 16.39 -19.88
C LEU A 445 17.88 14.92 -19.96
N LEU A 446 17.50 14.30 -18.83
CA LEU A 446 16.83 13.02 -18.76
C LEU A 446 15.35 13.25 -18.42
N VAL A 447 14.45 12.60 -19.14
CA VAL A 447 13.02 12.67 -18.89
C VAL A 447 12.55 11.31 -18.38
N PHE A 448 11.97 11.26 -17.19
CA PHE A 448 11.45 10.05 -16.54
C PHE A 448 9.92 10.06 -16.57
N VAL A 449 9.33 9.38 -17.54
CA VAL A 449 7.87 9.28 -17.64
C VAL A 449 7.38 8.14 -16.74
N HIS A 450 6.40 8.43 -15.88
CA HIS A 450 5.84 7.45 -14.97
C HIS A 450 5.04 6.36 -15.69
N GLY A 451 4.95 5.20 -15.05
CA GLY A 451 4.03 4.13 -15.44
C GLY A 451 2.63 4.35 -14.85
N GLY A 452 1.77 3.41 -15.03
CA GLY A 452 0.40 3.42 -14.58
C GLY A 452 -0.54 2.94 -15.68
N PRO A 453 -1.15 3.81 -16.50
CA PRO A 453 -0.94 5.24 -16.68
C PRO A 453 -1.47 6.15 -15.57
N TRP A 454 -2.43 5.68 -14.77
CA TRP A 454 -3.02 6.41 -13.65
C TRP A 454 -2.05 6.43 -12.46
N ALA A 455 -1.20 7.42 -12.44
CA ALA A 455 -0.21 7.67 -11.40
C ALA A 455 0.22 9.14 -11.46
N SER A 456 1.03 9.57 -10.50
CA SER A 456 1.66 10.89 -10.47
C SER A 456 3.09 10.78 -9.98
N ASN A 457 3.95 11.67 -10.45
CA ASN A 457 5.30 11.82 -9.94
C ASN A 457 5.27 12.69 -8.67
N ASN A 458 5.02 12.10 -7.50
CA ASN A 458 4.70 12.85 -6.29
C ASN A 458 5.59 12.54 -5.07
N GLN A 459 6.48 11.55 -5.12
CA GLN A 459 7.26 11.15 -3.96
C GLN A 459 8.60 10.49 -4.30
N TRP A 460 9.44 10.29 -3.27
CA TRP A 460 10.70 9.57 -3.37
C TRP A 460 10.52 8.18 -3.98
N SER A 461 11.36 7.87 -4.95
CA SER A 461 11.48 6.54 -5.52
C SER A 461 12.89 5.98 -5.33
N TRP A 462 12.98 4.79 -4.76
CA TRP A 462 14.26 4.08 -4.68
C TRP A 462 14.69 3.48 -6.03
N ARG A 463 13.76 3.23 -6.91
CA ARG A 463 13.98 2.64 -8.25
C ARG A 463 14.20 3.71 -9.32
N TRP A 464 13.34 4.72 -9.37
CA TRP A 464 13.38 5.82 -10.33
C TRP A 464 13.94 7.09 -9.70
N ASN A 465 15.13 6.95 -9.05
CA ASN A 465 15.74 8.03 -8.28
C ASN A 465 16.57 8.94 -9.17
N PRO A 466 16.38 10.28 -9.15
CA PRO A 466 17.13 11.21 -9.97
C PRO A 466 18.56 11.48 -9.48
N TRP A 467 18.80 11.37 -8.18
CA TRP A 467 19.97 11.95 -7.54
C TRP A 467 21.30 11.36 -8.00
N PRO A 468 21.46 10.06 -8.29
CA PRO A 468 22.70 9.55 -8.90
C PRO A 468 22.99 10.10 -10.29
N PHE A 469 21.97 10.54 -11.03
CA PHE A 469 22.13 11.20 -12.33
C PHE A 469 22.45 12.68 -12.15
N VAL A 470 21.79 13.36 -11.21
CA VAL A 470 22.06 14.75 -10.84
C VAL A 470 23.50 14.90 -10.36
N ALA A 471 24.00 14.01 -9.51
CA ALA A 471 25.40 13.99 -9.07
C ALA A 471 26.41 13.83 -10.22
N ARG A 472 25.97 13.34 -11.37
CA ARG A 472 26.77 13.20 -12.60
C ARG A 472 26.57 14.36 -13.60
N GLY A 473 25.84 15.39 -13.18
CA GLY A 473 25.63 16.59 -13.97
C GLY A 473 24.43 16.57 -14.93
N TYR A 474 23.53 15.60 -14.79
CA TYR A 474 22.26 15.57 -15.55
C TYR A 474 21.17 16.36 -14.84
N ALA A 475 20.32 17.02 -15.61
CA ALA A 475 19.00 17.46 -15.17
C ALA A 475 18.00 16.32 -15.38
N VAL A 476 17.06 16.11 -14.45
CA VAL A 476 16.06 15.05 -14.55
C VAL A 476 14.65 15.62 -14.41
N LEU A 477 13.83 15.48 -15.46
CA LEU A 477 12.45 15.95 -15.53
C LEU A 477 11.47 14.79 -15.28
N PHE A 478 10.48 15.03 -14.43
CA PHE A 478 9.40 14.11 -14.10
C PHE A 478 8.06 14.73 -14.47
N PRO A 479 7.57 14.55 -15.71
CA PRO A 479 6.31 15.13 -16.15
C PRO A 479 5.10 14.40 -15.55
N ASP A 480 4.05 15.16 -15.24
CA ASP A 480 2.69 14.68 -15.01
C ASP A 480 1.79 15.12 -16.19
N PRO A 481 1.73 14.32 -17.27
CA PRO A 481 0.89 14.60 -18.42
C PRO A 481 -0.59 14.34 -18.17
N ALA A 482 -1.44 14.54 -19.15
CA ALA A 482 -2.82 14.04 -19.19
C ALA A 482 -2.86 12.57 -18.69
N ILE A 483 -3.93 12.17 -18.01
CA ILE A 483 -4.13 10.87 -17.33
C ILE A 483 -3.41 10.73 -15.99
N SER A 484 -2.57 11.70 -15.58
CA SER A 484 -1.95 11.68 -14.24
C SER A 484 -2.97 11.94 -13.14
N THR A 485 -2.78 11.27 -11.99
CA THR A 485 -3.62 11.44 -10.79
C THR A 485 -3.32 12.73 -10.03
N GLY A 486 -4.26 13.19 -9.20
CA GLY A 486 -4.09 14.38 -8.36
C GLY A 486 -4.49 15.70 -9.01
N TYR A 487 -5.11 15.67 -10.18
CA TYR A 487 -5.58 16.85 -10.92
C TYR A 487 -7.08 16.82 -11.21
N GLY A 488 -7.81 15.94 -10.52
CA GLY A 488 -9.23 15.70 -10.74
C GLY A 488 -9.53 14.82 -11.95
N GLN A 489 -10.80 14.43 -12.09
CA GLN A 489 -11.26 13.52 -13.14
C GLN A 489 -11.01 14.08 -14.55
N ALA A 490 -11.14 15.39 -14.74
CA ALA A 490 -10.91 16.01 -16.03
C ALA A 490 -9.51 15.75 -16.62
N MET A 491 -8.46 15.62 -15.77
CA MET A 491 -7.11 15.29 -16.22
C MET A 491 -7.01 13.83 -16.68
N ILE A 492 -7.72 12.93 -16.02
CA ILE A 492 -7.83 11.53 -16.42
C ILE A 492 -8.54 11.43 -17.78
N ASP A 493 -9.66 12.14 -17.93
CA ASP A 493 -10.50 12.12 -19.13
C ASP A 493 -9.75 12.60 -20.38
N ARG A 494 -8.80 13.53 -20.23
CA ARG A 494 -7.98 14.05 -21.33
C ARG A 494 -7.13 13.00 -22.04
N GLY A 495 -6.71 11.94 -21.33
CA GLY A 495 -5.75 10.97 -21.88
C GLY A 495 -6.24 9.54 -21.97
N GLN A 496 -7.32 9.18 -21.29
CA GLN A 496 -7.64 7.78 -21.09
C GLN A 496 -8.09 7.03 -22.36
N GLN A 497 -8.80 7.67 -23.27
CA GLN A 497 -9.23 7.05 -24.53
C GLN A 497 -8.15 7.08 -25.62
N GLU A 498 -7.15 7.94 -25.46
CA GLU A 498 -6.04 8.12 -26.41
C GLU A 498 -4.69 8.19 -25.66
N LEU A 499 -4.22 7.05 -25.18
CA LEU A 499 -3.00 6.95 -24.35
C LEU A 499 -1.72 7.50 -25.01
N GLY A 500 -1.69 7.59 -26.34
CA GLY A 500 -0.60 8.21 -27.12
C GLY A 500 -0.94 9.61 -27.66
N GLY A 501 -2.09 10.18 -27.32
CA GLY A 501 -2.55 11.51 -27.74
C GLY A 501 -2.09 12.62 -26.79
N ALA A 502 -3.03 13.21 -26.04
CA ALA A 502 -2.76 14.29 -25.11
C ALA A 502 -1.62 14.00 -24.12
N PRO A 503 -1.48 12.78 -23.56
CA PRO A 503 -0.34 12.50 -22.70
C PRO A 503 1.03 12.67 -23.39
N PHE A 504 1.14 12.30 -24.66
CA PHE A 504 2.39 12.49 -25.43
C PHE A 504 2.66 13.96 -25.70
N THR A 505 1.67 14.72 -26.18
CA THR A 505 1.85 16.14 -26.47
C THR A 505 2.18 16.95 -25.22
N ASP A 506 1.60 16.57 -24.06
CA ASP A 506 1.90 17.20 -22.77
C ASP A 506 3.34 16.93 -22.32
N VAL A 507 3.84 15.69 -22.45
CA VAL A 507 5.26 15.39 -22.19
C VAL A 507 6.17 16.22 -23.07
N MET A 508 5.88 16.33 -24.38
CA MET A 508 6.69 17.11 -25.31
C MET A 508 6.64 18.61 -25.00
N ALA A 509 5.50 19.16 -24.60
CA ALA A 509 5.37 20.56 -24.19
C ALA A 509 6.20 20.87 -22.93
N LEU A 510 6.21 19.97 -21.94
CA LEU A 510 7.04 20.11 -20.74
C LEU A 510 8.54 20.00 -21.06
N VAL A 511 8.93 19.11 -21.97
CA VAL A 511 10.32 19.00 -22.47
C VAL A 511 10.73 20.29 -23.19
N GLU A 512 9.88 20.82 -24.07
CA GLU A 512 10.16 22.09 -24.79
C GLU A 512 10.31 23.24 -23.80
N ALA A 513 9.39 23.41 -22.86
CA ALA A 513 9.49 24.46 -21.82
C ALA A 513 10.79 24.32 -21.00
N THR A 514 11.20 23.07 -20.68
CA THR A 514 12.43 22.81 -19.94
C THR A 514 13.68 23.12 -20.75
N THR A 515 13.71 22.78 -22.03
CA THR A 515 14.88 23.01 -22.92
C THR A 515 15.08 24.44 -23.32
N GLN A 516 14.11 25.34 -23.10
CA GLN A 516 14.28 26.79 -23.27
C GLN A 516 15.04 27.46 -22.11
N ARG A 517 15.31 26.76 -21.05
CA ARG A 517 16.07 27.25 -19.90
C ARG A 517 17.57 27.38 -20.27
N ALA A 518 18.21 28.38 -19.72
CA ALA A 518 19.65 28.63 -19.94
C ALA A 518 20.58 27.60 -19.28
N ASP A 519 20.06 26.83 -18.33
CA ASP A 519 20.79 25.79 -17.59
C ASP A 519 20.57 24.39 -18.18
N ILE A 520 19.89 24.24 -19.32
CA ILE A 520 19.61 22.96 -19.98
C ILE A 520 20.19 22.88 -21.37
N ASP A 521 20.95 21.82 -21.65
CA ASP A 521 21.47 21.52 -22.98
C ASP A 521 20.40 20.87 -23.86
N ALA A 522 19.76 21.66 -24.68
CA ALA A 522 18.70 21.22 -25.60
C ALA A 522 19.15 20.19 -26.65
N GLN A 523 20.47 20.01 -26.86
CA GLN A 523 21.00 19.08 -27.87
C GLN A 523 21.29 17.68 -27.25
N ARG A 524 21.30 17.54 -25.92
CA ARG A 524 21.57 16.30 -25.22
C ARG A 524 20.38 15.91 -24.36
N GLN A 525 19.48 15.13 -24.95
CA GLN A 525 18.26 14.68 -24.29
C GLN A 525 18.13 13.16 -24.36
N ALA A 526 17.56 12.54 -23.33
CA ALA A 526 17.17 11.13 -23.33
C ALA A 526 15.85 10.94 -22.57
N LEU A 527 15.05 9.98 -22.99
CA LEU A 527 13.76 9.64 -22.43
C LEU A 527 13.83 8.22 -21.84
N LEU A 528 13.26 8.03 -20.66
CA LEU A 528 13.25 6.77 -19.90
C LEU A 528 11.85 6.58 -19.31
N GLY A 529 11.44 5.33 -19.19
CA GLY A 529 10.19 4.99 -18.53
C GLY A 529 10.01 3.48 -18.38
N GLY A 530 9.10 3.10 -17.52
CA GLY A 530 8.71 1.70 -17.30
C GLY A 530 7.20 1.52 -17.51
N SER A 531 6.75 0.33 -17.98
CA SER A 531 5.35 0.05 -18.26
C SER A 531 4.75 1.08 -19.23
N TYR A 532 3.70 1.80 -18.87
CA TYR A 532 3.17 2.89 -19.68
C TYR A 532 4.24 3.95 -20.01
N GLY A 533 5.09 4.34 -19.04
CA GLY A 533 6.21 5.25 -19.30
C GLY A 533 7.21 4.68 -20.32
N GLY A 534 7.38 3.35 -20.38
CA GLY A 534 8.16 2.67 -21.42
C GLY A 534 7.49 2.76 -22.81
N TYR A 535 6.17 2.61 -22.88
CA TYR A 535 5.40 2.87 -24.10
C TYR A 535 5.59 4.31 -24.58
N MET A 536 5.50 5.28 -23.68
CA MET A 536 5.70 6.70 -24.00
C MET A 536 7.14 7.02 -24.45
N ALA A 537 8.13 6.29 -23.92
CA ALA A 537 9.54 6.48 -24.30
C ALA A 537 9.88 5.94 -25.70
N ASN A 538 9.13 4.98 -26.23
CA ASN A 538 9.30 4.41 -27.57
C ASN A 538 8.51 5.15 -28.64
#